data_fd077d027e76fa0116ad49e5e12d1444
#
_entry.id   fd077d027e76fa0116ad49e5e12d1444
#
_cell.length_a   1.000
_cell.length_b   1.000
_cell.length_c   1.000
_cell.angle_alpha   90.00
_cell.angle_beta   90.00
_cell.angle_gamma   90.00
#
_symmetry.space_group_name_H-M   'P 1'
#
loop_
_entity.id
_entity.type
_entity.pdbx_description
1 polymer ?
#
loop_
_entity_poly.entity_id
_entity_poly.type
_entity_poly.pdbx_seq_one_letter_code
_entity_poly.pdbx_strand_id
1 'polypeptide(L)'
;MENIAQADALLFGRVTYEMMEAAWRLSTRTVAMPDWTEPFARTIDAAKKYVVSSTLDHVDWNAELVRGDLETAVRELKQQPGRGVFTGGVTLPLALAELGLIDEYEFIVHPRVAGHGPRLFDGLSKRLDLTLVDRLELGSGAVALQYVPRAQRSTGNAVDS
;
A
#
# COMPACT_ATOMS: atom_id res chain seq x y z
N MET A 1 7.05 8.61 -5.14
CA MET A 1 8.21 7.95 -4.49
C MET A 1 8.50 8.49 -3.09
N GLU A 2 8.01 9.66 -2.72
CA GLU A 2 8.21 10.22 -1.38
C GLU A 2 7.48 9.46 -0.27
N ASN A 3 6.32 8.86 -0.55
CA ASN A 3 5.50 8.19 0.48
C ASN A 3 6.15 6.92 1.05
N ILE A 4 6.83 6.11 0.25
CA ILE A 4 7.56 4.94 0.77
C ILE A 4 8.73 5.38 1.66
N ALA A 5 9.42 6.46 1.29
CA ALA A 5 10.51 7.00 2.11
C ALA A 5 10.02 7.64 3.42
N GLN A 6 8.73 7.96 3.52
CA GLN A 6 8.12 8.52 4.72
C GLN A 6 7.46 7.47 5.62
N ALA A 7 7.27 6.24 5.14
CA ALA A 7 6.74 5.15 5.94
C ALA A 7 7.83 4.52 6.82
N ASP A 8 7.44 4.10 8.02
CA ASP A 8 8.35 3.39 8.94
C ASP A 8 8.39 1.90 8.65
N ALA A 9 7.36 1.37 8.02
CA ALA A 9 7.23 -0.03 7.67
C ALA A 9 6.44 -0.24 6.37
N LEU A 10 6.67 -1.38 5.75
CA LEU A 10 5.98 -1.83 4.54
C LEU A 10 5.14 -3.05 4.89
N LEU A 11 3.89 -3.08 4.44
CA LEU A 11 2.98 -4.22 4.62
C LEU A 11 2.65 -4.82 3.25
N PHE A 12 3.00 -6.06 3.04
CA PHE A 12 2.84 -6.76 1.77
C PHE A 12 2.05 -8.06 1.93
N GLY A 13 1.28 -8.42 0.92
CA GLY A 13 0.88 -9.81 0.70
C GLY A 13 2.03 -10.62 0.12
N ARG A 14 1.92 -11.95 0.15
CA ARG A 14 2.97 -12.86 -0.31
C ARG A 14 3.50 -12.52 -1.72
N VAL A 15 2.61 -12.42 -2.70
CA VAL A 15 3.02 -12.19 -4.11
C VAL A 15 3.75 -10.86 -4.27
N THR A 16 3.26 -9.81 -3.64
CA THR A 16 3.91 -8.48 -3.67
C THR A 16 5.27 -8.53 -2.97
N TYR A 17 5.38 -9.23 -1.84
CA TYR A 17 6.65 -9.41 -1.14
C TYR A 17 7.68 -10.11 -2.03
N GLU A 18 7.35 -11.25 -2.62
CA GLU A 18 8.24 -12.02 -3.50
C GLU A 18 8.70 -11.19 -4.71
N MET A 19 7.78 -10.44 -5.32
CA MET A 19 8.07 -9.55 -6.44
C MET A 19 8.98 -8.38 -6.03
N MET A 20 8.73 -7.77 -4.89
CA MET A 20 9.54 -6.67 -4.36
C MET A 20 10.94 -7.15 -3.95
N GLU A 21 11.03 -8.32 -3.34
CA GLU A 21 12.30 -8.94 -2.97
C GLU A 21 13.16 -9.22 -4.20
N ALA A 22 12.59 -9.84 -5.22
CA ALA A 22 13.30 -10.14 -6.46
C ALA A 22 13.84 -8.89 -7.17
N ALA A 23 13.09 -7.79 -7.11
CA ALA A 23 13.47 -6.54 -7.80
C ALA A 23 14.41 -5.65 -6.98
N TRP A 24 14.26 -5.59 -5.66
CA TRP A 24 14.83 -4.53 -4.83
C TRP A 24 15.77 -5.00 -3.72
N ARG A 25 15.86 -6.30 -3.44
CA ARG A 25 16.82 -6.81 -2.45
C ARG A 25 18.24 -6.69 -3.00
N LEU A 26 19.03 -5.79 -2.41
CA LEU A 26 20.36 -5.44 -2.92
C LEU A 26 21.33 -6.63 -2.94
N SER A 27 21.25 -7.51 -1.94
CA SER A 27 22.15 -8.66 -1.81
C SER A 27 21.94 -9.77 -2.84
N THR A 28 20.74 -9.86 -3.45
CA THR A 28 20.37 -10.93 -4.39
C THR A 28 19.98 -10.42 -5.77
N ARG A 29 19.88 -9.12 -5.95
CA ARG A 29 19.52 -8.50 -7.22
C ARG A 29 20.55 -8.81 -8.29
N THR A 30 20.13 -9.49 -9.35
CA THR A 30 20.98 -9.86 -10.49
C THR A 30 20.83 -8.92 -11.68
N VAL A 31 19.77 -8.10 -11.69
CA VAL A 31 19.46 -7.18 -12.79
C VAL A 31 20.01 -5.80 -12.47
N ALA A 32 20.80 -5.25 -13.38
CA ALA A 32 21.23 -3.85 -13.29
C ALA A 32 20.02 -2.93 -13.47
N MET A 33 19.80 -2.05 -12.51
CA MET A 33 18.79 -1.02 -12.56
C MET A 33 19.45 0.33 -12.84
N PRO A 34 18.72 1.28 -13.47
CA PRO A 34 19.23 2.63 -13.66
C PRO A 34 19.67 3.29 -12.35
N ASP A 35 20.76 4.03 -12.34
CA ASP A 35 21.34 4.65 -11.15
C ASP A 35 20.35 5.51 -10.35
N TRP A 36 19.41 6.15 -11.03
CA TRP A 36 18.38 6.97 -10.37
C TRP A 36 17.41 6.17 -9.49
N THR A 37 17.36 4.83 -9.63
CA THR A 37 16.55 3.95 -8.78
C THR A 37 17.25 3.54 -7.49
N GLU A 38 18.56 3.76 -7.38
CA GLU A 38 19.38 3.30 -6.25
C GLU A 38 18.94 3.86 -4.88
N PRO A 39 18.60 5.16 -4.74
CA PRO A 39 18.06 5.67 -3.47
C PRO A 39 16.77 4.97 -3.04
N PHE A 40 15.90 4.67 -3.99
CA PHE A 40 14.66 3.94 -3.74
C PHE A 40 14.95 2.49 -3.31
N ALA A 41 15.87 1.81 -4.01
CA ALA A 41 16.29 0.45 -3.69
C ALA A 41 16.82 0.35 -2.27
N ARG A 42 17.70 1.27 -1.86
CA ARG A 42 18.23 1.32 -0.49
C ARG A 42 17.15 1.56 0.57
N THR A 43 16.19 2.44 0.28
CA THR A 43 15.07 2.70 1.18
C THR A 43 14.23 1.45 1.40
N ILE A 44 13.86 0.75 0.33
CA ILE A 44 13.08 -0.49 0.39
C ILE A 44 13.87 -1.61 1.08
N ASP A 45 15.16 -1.76 0.74
CA ASP A 45 16.01 -2.81 1.31
C ASP A 45 16.12 -2.66 2.84
N ALA A 46 16.32 -1.44 3.32
CA ALA A 46 16.48 -1.13 4.74
C ALA A 46 15.16 -1.14 5.53
N ALA A 47 14.02 -0.85 4.90
CA ALA A 47 12.74 -0.71 5.59
C ALA A 47 12.32 -2.01 6.28
N LYS A 48 11.68 -1.89 7.47
CA LYS A 48 10.97 -3.00 8.11
C LYS A 48 9.80 -3.44 7.25
N LYS A 49 9.63 -4.74 7.09
CA LYS A 49 8.55 -5.31 6.29
C LYS A 49 7.70 -6.24 7.15
N TYR A 50 6.41 -6.24 6.88
CA TYR A 50 5.44 -7.19 7.39
C TYR A 50 4.80 -7.90 6.21
N VAL A 51 4.72 -9.23 6.27
CA VAL A 51 4.21 -10.05 5.17
C VAL A 51 3.01 -10.84 5.63
N VAL A 52 1.85 -10.50 5.10
CA VAL A 52 0.60 -11.24 5.36
C VAL A 52 0.59 -12.49 4.49
N SER A 53 0.71 -13.65 5.11
CA SER A 53 0.67 -14.93 4.41
C SER A 53 0.27 -16.07 5.35
N SER A 54 -0.59 -16.96 4.84
CA SER A 54 -0.90 -18.24 5.48
C SER A 54 -0.06 -19.42 4.96
N THR A 55 0.68 -19.22 3.87
CA THR A 55 1.39 -20.27 3.14
C THR A 55 2.91 -20.19 3.22
N LEU A 56 3.47 -19.01 3.46
CA LEU A 56 4.91 -18.85 3.67
C LEU A 56 5.30 -19.35 5.07
N ASP A 57 6.34 -20.15 5.15
CA ASP A 57 6.88 -20.62 6.43
C ASP A 57 7.95 -19.66 6.98
N HIS A 58 8.65 -18.96 6.10
CA HIS A 58 9.76 -18.09 6.45
C HIS A 58 9.84 -16.85 5.54
N VAL A 59 10.29 -15.76 6.10
CA VAL A 59 10.71 -14.53 5.43
C VAL A 59 11.98 -14.00 6.09
N ASP A 60 12.86 -13.33 5.34
CA ASP A 60 14.14 -12.88 5.91
C ASP A 60 14.52 -11.44 5.57
N TRP A 61 14.17 -10.88 4.48
CA TRP A 61 14.55 -9.55 4.00
C TRP A 61 14.09 -8.39 4.92
N ASN A 62 14.62 -8.32 6.15
CA ASN A 62 14.13 -7.46 7.24
C ASN A 62 12.59 -7.53 7.38
N ALA A 63 12.05 -8.75 7.24
CA ALA A 63 10.64 -9.00 7.18
C ALA A 63 10.17 -9.89 8.35
N GLU A 64 8.90 -9.77 8.68
CA GLU A 64 8.20 -10.53 9.71
C GLU A 64 6.87 -11.03 9.16
N LEU A 65 6.56 -12.31 9.41
CA LEU A 65 5.28 -12.89 9.01
C LEU A 65 4.16 -12.40 9.92
N VAL A 66 3.09 -11.93 9.28
CA VAL A 66 1.82 -11.61 9.92
C VAL A 66 0.85 -12.75 9.67
N ARG A 67 0.43 -13.42 10.73
CA ARG A 67 -0.50 -14.55 10.71
C ARG A 67 -1.74 -14.24 11.54
N GLY A 68 -2.79 -15.02 11.33
CA GLY A 68 -4.02 -14.89 12.09
C GLY A 68 -4.95 -13.82 11.50
N ASP A 69 -5.65 -13.12 12.37
CA ASP A 69 -6.65 -12.13 11.98
C ASP A 69 -6.00 -10.85 11.45
N LEU A 70 -6.28 -10.53 10.18
CA LEU A 70 -5.70 -9.38 9.49
C LEU A 70 -6.09 -8.05 10.17
N GLU A 71 -7.34 -7.91 10.57
CA GLU A 71 -7.82 -6.67 11.18
C GLU A 71 -7.09 -6.38 12.48
N THR A 72 -6.99 -7.36 13.36
CA THR A 72 -6.28 -7.24 14.65
C THR A 72 -4.81 -6.89 14.43
N ALA A 73 -4.13 -7.63 13.57
CA ALA A 73 -2.71 -7.41 13.31
C ALA A 73 -2.43 -6.00 12.75
N VAL A 74 -3.24 -5.52 11.81
CA VAL A 74 -3.05 -4.19 11.22
C VAL A 74 -3.40 -3.08 12.20
N ARG A 75 -4.42 -3.27 13.04
CA ARG A 75 -4.73 -2.30 14.12
C ARG A 75 -3.58 -2.17 15.12
N GLU A 76 -2.94 -3.28 15.49
CA GLU A 76 -1.76 -3.28 16.34
C GLU A 76 -0.57 -2.55 15.69
N LEU A 77 -0.30 -2.82 14.41
CA LEU A 77 0.73 -2.11 13.65
C LEU A 77 0.48 -0.59 13.61
N LYS A 78 -0.76 -0.17 13.42
CA LYS A 78 -1.15 1.25 13.38
C LYS A 78 -1.04 1.95 14.73
N GLN A 79 -1.02 1.22 15.84
CA GLN A 79 -0.82 1.77 17.20
C GLN A 79 0.65 2.01 17.54
N GLN A 80 1.57 1.44 16.78
CA GLN A 80 2.99 1.68 16.99
C GLN A 80 3.33 3.14 16.70
N PRO A 81 4.19 3.76 17.51
CA PRO A 81 4.63 5.13 17.24
C PRO A 81 5.42 5.18 15.94
N GLY A 82 5.13 6.18 15.11
CA GLY A 82 5.81 6.33 13.84
C GLY A 82 5.00 7.14 12.82
N ARG A 83 5.50 7.22 11.59
CA ARG A 83 4.89 7.99 10.50
C ARG A 83 3.84 7.22 9.72
N GLY A 84 3.84 5.90 9.82
CA GLY A 84 2.84 5.06 9.22
C GLY A 84 3.36 3.81 8.53
N VAL A 85 2.42 3.01 8.04
CA VAL A 85 2.66 1.76 7.32
C VAL A 85 2.21 1.93 5.86
N PHE A 86 3.12 1.70 4.93
CA PHE A 86 2.81 1.71 3.51
C PHE A 86 2.39 0.31 3.05
N THR A 87 1.36 0.24 2.23
CA THR A 87 0.95 -1.00 1.56
C THR A 87 0.75 -0.79 0.07
N GLY A 88 0.93 -1.86 -0.70
CA GLY A 88 0.72 -1.85 -2.14
C GLY A 88 0.31 -3.22 -2.66
N GLY A 89 0.08 -3.30 -3.96
CA GLY A 89 -0.45 -4.48 -4.62
C GLY A 89 -1.94 -4.37 -4.91
N VAL A 90 -2.64 -5.49 -5.05
CA VAL A 90 -4.06 -5.54 -5.43
C VAL A 90 -4.91 -6.17 -4.33
N THR A 91 -4.59 -7.40 -3.94
CA THR A 91 -5.43 -8.21 -3.03
C THR A 91 -5.43 -7.68 -1.60
N LEU A 92 -4.25 -7.36 -1.06
CA LEU A 92 -4.14 -6.87 0.32
C LEU A 92 -4.79 -5.50 0.49
N PRO A 93 -4.54 -4.49 -0.37
CA PRO A 93 -5.25 -3.21 -0.29
C PRO A 93 -6.77 -3.34 -0.39
N LEU A 94 -7.29 -4.25 -1.21
CA LEU A 94 -8.72 -4.53 -1.26
C LEU A 94 -9.26 -5.02 0.08
N ALA A 95 -8.60 -6.00 0.71
CA ALA A 95 -9.00 -6.53 2.02
C ALA A 95 -8.94 -5.45 3.11
N LEU A 96 -7.92 -4.60 3.10
CA LEU A 96 -7.78 -3.49 4.05
C LEU A 96 -8.84 -2.41 3.84
N ALA A 97 -9.20 -2.12 2.58
CA ALA A 97 -10.27 -1.19 2.24
C ALA A 97 -11.64 -1.69 2.71
N GLU A 98 -11.93 -2.99 2.54
CA GLU A 98 -13.15 -3.62 3.07
C GLU A 98 -13.27 -3.48 4.59
N LEU A 99 -12.15 -3.59 5.30
CA LEU A 99 -12.07 -3.44 6.76
C LEU A 99 -12.04 -1.97 7.22
N GLY A 100 -11.97 -1.00 6.29
CA GLY A 100 -11.86 0.43 6.64
C GLY A 100 -10.53 0.79 7.31
N LEU A 101 -9.45 0.07 7.03
CA LEU A 101 -8.15 0.23 7.69
C LEU A 101 -7.19 1.14 6.93
N ILE A 102 -7.54 1.61 5.72
CA ILE A 102 -6.71 2.53 4.92
C ILE A 102 -7.08 3.96 5.28
N ASP A 103 -6.10 4.73 5.74
CA ASP A 103 -6.28 6.14 6.12
C ASP A 103 -6.02 7.09 4.94
N GLU A 104 -5.18 6.66 3.99
CA GLU A 104 -4.78 7.45 2.84
C GLU A 104 -4.58 6.57 1.62
N TYR A 105 -5.07 7.02 0.48
CA TYR A 105 -4.94 6.36 -0.82
C TYR A 105 -4.08 7.22 -1.73
N GLU A 106 -3.04 6.63 -2.34
CA GLU A 106 -2.29 7.27 -3.41
C GLU A 106 -2.45 6.48 -4.71
N PHE A 107 -2.88 7.15 -5.75
CA PHE A 107 -2.97 6.60 -7.10
C PHE A 107 -2.00 7.32 -8.03
N ILE A 108 -1.09 6.57 -8.65
CA ILE A 108 -0.22 7.09 -9.69
C ILE A 108 -0.82 6.74 -11.03
N VAL A 109 -1.38 7.75 -11.69
CA VAL A 109 -2.01 7.60 -13.00
C VAL A 109 -0.99 7.90 -14.08
N HIS A 110 -0.58 6.87 -14.81
CA HIS A 110 0.34 6.99 -15.93
C HIS A 110 -0.40 7.42 -17.22
N PRO A 111 0.22 8.20 -18.11
CA PRO A 111 -0.37 8.63 -19.39
C PRO A 111 -0.35 7.47 -20.42
N ARG A 112 -1.02 6.36 -20.05
CA ARG A 112 -1.03 5.13 -20.86
C ARG A 112 -2.36 4.41 -20.72
N VAL A 113 -2.92 3.97 -21.85
CA VAL A 113 -4.10 3.12 -21.88
C VAL A 113 -3.63 1.69 -22.10
N ALA A 114 -3.80 0.83 -21.10
CA ALA A 114 -3.36 -0.57 -21.15
C ALA A 114 -4.35 -1.48 -21.87
N GLY A 115 -5.66 -1.26 -21.68
CA GLY A 115 -6.72 -2.06 -22.26
C GLY A 115 -6.94 -3.44 -21.62
N HIS A 116 -6.04 -3.87 -20.73
CA HIS A 116 -6.08 -5.14 -20.00
C HIS A 116 -5.33 -5.03 -18.67
N GLY A 117 -5.46 -6.04 -17.84
CA GLY A 117 -4.78 -6.12 -16.52
C GLY A 117 -5.77 -6.16 -15.36
N PRO A 118 -5.28 -6.34 -14.13
CA PRO A 118 -6.11 -6.34 -12.94
C PRO A 118 -6.70 -4.97 -12.68
N ARG A 119 -7.91 -4.95 -12.11
CA ARG A 119 -8.57 -3.74 -11.65
C ARG A 119 -8.30 -3.54 -10.17
N LEU A 120 -7.93 -2.33 -9.78
CA LEU A 120 -7.81 -1.98 -8.38
C LEU A 120 -9.20 -1.97 -7.74
N PHE A 121 -9.31 -2.56 -6.55
CA PHE A 121 -10.53 -2.64 -5.76
C PHE A 121 -11.72 -3.33 -6.46
N ASP A 122 -11.44 -4.19 -7.45
CA ASP A 122 -12.47 -5.04 -8.05
C ASP A 122 -13.03 -6.00 -7.00
N GLY A 123 -14.35 -6.03 -6.85
CA GLY A 123 -15.04 -6.82 -5.82
C GLY A 123 -15.21 -6.12 -4.47
N LEU A 124 -14.91 -4.83 -4.35
CA LEU A 124 -15.22 -4.07 -3.14
C LEU A 124 -16.74 -4.11 -2.87
N SER A 125 -17.14 -4.53 -1.66
CA SER A 125 -18.56 -4.79 -1.34
C SER A 125 -19.39 -3.52 -1.22
N LYS A 126 -18.74 -2.37 -0.95
CA LYS A 126 -19.41 -1.08 -0.78
C LYS A 126 -18.57 0.05 -1.37
N ARG A 127 -19.26 1.08 -1.86
CA ARG A 127 -18.61 2.29 -2.38
C ARG A 127 -17.84 3.00 -1.28
N LEU A 128 -16.61 3.44 -1.61
CA LEU A 128 -15.81 4.33 -0.78
C LEU A 128 -15.84 5.72 -1.40
N ASP A 129 -16.28 6.70 -0.64
CA ASP A 129 -16.21 8.10 -1.03
C ASP A 129 -14.90 8.69 -0.48
N LEU A 130 -14.11 9.29 -1.36
CA LEU A 130 -12.78 9.83 -1.06
C LEU A 130 -12.79 11.34 -1.30
N THR A 131 -11.92 12.04 -0.58
CA THR A 131 -11.66 13.47 -0.77
C THR A 131 -10.23 13.63 -1.25
N LEU A 132 -10.02 14.30 -2.38
CA LEU A 132 -8.70 14.65 -2.88
C LEU A 132 -8.05 15.66 -1.93
N VAL A 133 -6.83 15.36 -1.46
CA VAL A 133 -6.07 16.20 -0.53
C VAL A 133 -4.79 16.73 -1.13
N ASP A 134 -4.21 16.03 -2.12
CA ASP A 134 -3.01 16.48 -2.83
C ASP A 134 -2.94 15.93 -4.25
N ARG A 135 -2.18 16.64 -5.10
CA ARG A 135 -1.92 16.25 -6.49
C ARG A 135 -0.52 16.68 -6.89
N LEU A 136 0.26 15.77 -7.45
CA LEU A 136 1.59 16.03 -7.95
C LEU A 136 1.75 15.55 -9.40
N GLU A 137 2.14 16.42 -10.29
CA GLU A 137 2.52 16.08 -11.66
C GLU A 137 3.99 15.66 -11.69
N LEU A 138 4.25 14.49 -12.24
CA LEU A 138 5.59 13.93 -12.37
C LEU A 138 6.16 14.24 -13.75
N GLY A 139 7.49 14.40 -13.86
CA GLY A 139 8.17 14.73 -15.11
C GLY A 139 7.97 13.71 -16.24
N SER A 140 7.48 12.51 -15.92
CA SER A 140 7.09 11.48 -16.88
C SER A 140 5.70 11.67 -17.50
N GLY A 141 4.96 12.71 -17.09
CA GLY A 141 3.56 12.93 -17.43
C GLY A 141 2.58 12.11 -16.58
N ALA A 142 3.06 11.33 -15.63
CA ALA A 142 2.21 10.69 -14.63
C ALA A 142 1.73 11.70 -13.58
N VAL A 143 0.58 11.43 -12.97
CA VAL A 143 0.01 12.26 -11.91
C VAL A 143 -0.19 11.39 -10.66
N ALA A 144 0.40 11.78 -9.54
CA ALA A 144 0.11 11.20 -8.25
C ALA A 144 -1.08 11.95 -7.63
N LEU A 145 -2.10 11.20 -7.22
CA LEU A 145 -3.32 11.71 -6.62
C LEU A 145 -3.47 11.12 -5.21
N GLN A 146 -3.58 11.97 -4.22
CA GLN A 146 -3.65 11.59 -2.82
C GLN A 146 -5.05 11.86 -2.28
N TYR A 147 -5.67 10.86 -1.68
CA TYR A 147 -7.03 10.92 -1.16
C TYR A 147 -7.10 10.42 0.27
N VAL A 148 -8.07 10.95 1.01
CA VAL A 148 -8.47 10.43 2.31
C VAL A 148 -9.93 9.98 2.26
N PRO A 149 -10.33 8.94 3.03
CA PRO A 149 -11.72 8.54 3.14
C PRO A 149 -12.57 9.71 3.62
N ARG A 150 -13.69 9.94 2.94
CA ARG A 150 -14.67 10.90 3.42
C ARG A 150 -15.37 10.32 4.64
N ALA A 151 -15.40 11.05 5.77
CA ALA A 151 -16.20 10.68 6.92
C ALA A 151 -17.65 10.43 6.48
N GLN A 152 -18.18 9.25 6.76
CA GLN A 152 -19.60 8.98 6.53
C GLN A 152 -20.39 9.98 7.38
N ARG A 153 -21.13 10.87 6.75
CA ARG A 153 -22.17 11.62 7.46
C ARG A 153 -23.14 10.57 7.99
N SER A 154 -23.19 10.38 9.29
CA SER A 154 -24.32 9.70 9.89
C SER A 154 -25.55 10.47 9.45
N THR A 155 -26.40 9.84 8.65
CA THR A 155 -27.77 10.30 8.42
C THR A 155 -28.47 10.22 9.78
N GLY A 156 -28.29 11.27 10.56
CA GLY A 156 -29.11 11.50 11.74
C GLY A 156 -30.55 11.60 11.25
N ASN A 157 -31.38 10.72 11.74
CA ASN A 157 -32.82 10.73 11.64
C ASN A 157 -33.32 12.17 11.87
N ALA A 158 -33.73 12.84 10.82
CA ALA A 158 -34.71 13.89 10.93
C ALA A 158 -36.05 13.19 11.19
N VAL A 159 -36.36 12.97 12.46
CA VAL A 159 -37.75 12.72 12.89
C VAL A 159 -38.43 14.06 12.84
N ASP A 160 -39.21 14.23 11.82
CA ASP A 160 -40.14 15.32 11.66
C ASP A 160 -41.26 15.20 12.72
N SER A 161 -41.48 16.28 13.41
CA SER A 161 -42.64 16.45 14.28
C SER A 161 -43.58 17.49 13.66
#